data_fa2e1b417d3a8bbe6ce0664af8ee8149
#
_entry.id   fa2e1b417d3a8bbe6ce0664af8ee8149
#
_cell.length_a   1.000
_cell.length_b   1.000
_cell.length_c   1.000
_cell.angle_alpha   90.00
_cell.angle_beta   90.00
_cell.angle_gamma   90.00
#
_symmetry.space_group_name_H-M   'P 1'
#
loop_
_entity.id
_entity.type
_entity.pdbx_description
1 polymer ?
#
loop_
_entity_poly.entity_id
_entity_poly.type
_entity_poly.pdbx_seq_one_letter_code
_entity_poly.pdbx_strand_id
1 'polypeptide(L)'
;MVKHKVYIVLSIKTLTPFYVKSAFFLSKAGKRHLRMDRIIKEKISADHLLYVSLKYTKTSEVIVNLILRWTTMMDYSFERMLQHAKKKKMIKLIPNSPKPKIDLLKEIFKNKKEVMDTIELYDMFRRIDELKKESEGEFRKNVALKVYYKGDIIKVNLDKLKEYSIILEKFINYLKQFLSS
;
A
#
# COMPACT_ATOMS: atom_id res chain seq x y z
N MET A 1 34.62 -24.25 32.96
CA MET A 1 34.68 -23.41 31.71
C MET A 1 33.27 -23.27 31.20
N VAL A 2 32.58 -22.18 31.54
CA VAL A 2 31.19 -21.90 31.17
C VAL A 2 31.20 -20.84 30.08
N LYS A 3 30.79 -21.21 28.84
CA LYS A 3 30.70 -20.27 27.71
C LYS A 3 29.40 -19.46 27.84
N HIS A 4 29.51 -18.19 28.14
CA HIS A 4 28.41 -17.22 28.06
C HIS A 4 28.07 -16.95 26.61
N LYS A 5 26.84 -17.33 26.19
CA LYS A 5 26.25 -16.86 24.97
C LYS A 5 25.71 -15.45 25.19
N VAL A 6 26.38 -14.48 24.59
CA VAL A 6 25.89 -13.09 24.53
C VAL A 6 24.80 -13.03 23.48
N TYR A 7 23.55 -12.84 23.90
CA TYR A 7 22.45 -12.50 23.01
C TYR A 7 22.55 -11.01 22.65
N ILE A 8 22.94 -10.73 21.43
CA ILE A 8 22.86 -9.38 20.88
C ILE A 8 21.38 -9.10 20.58
N VAL A 9 20.74 -8.35 21.47
CA VAL A 9 19.44 -7.74 21.20
C VAL A 9 19.69 -6.58 20.24
N LEU A 10 19.57 -6.85 18.94
CA LEU A 10 19.57 -5.80 17.91
C LEU A 10 18.28 -4.99 18.09
N SER A 11 18.46 -3.81 18.67
CA SER A 11 17.45 -2.76 18.75
C SER A 11 16.93 -2.42 17.35
N ILE A 12 15.66 -2.74 17.08
CA ILE A 12 14.95 -2.33 15.86
C ILE A 12 14.54 -0.85 16.02
N LYS A 13 15.49 0.01 16.20
CA LYS A 13 15.32 1.47 16.07
C LYS A 13 16.20 1.91 14.92
N THR A 14 15.56 2.47 13.91
CA THR A 14 16.12 3.10 12.70
C THR A 14 16.15 2.25 11.42
N LEU A 15 15.00 1.77 10.97
CA LEU A 15 14.80 1.59 9.53
C LEU A 15 14.03 2.81 9.03
N THR A 16 14.77 3.80 8.53
CA THR A 16 14.24 5.04 8.00
C THR A 16 13.27 4.78 6.83
N PRO A 17 12.24 5.62 6.64
CA PRO A 17 11.24 5.51 5.54
C PRO A 17 11.84 5.52 4.14
N PHE A 18 13.12 5.87 4.02
CA PHE A 18 13.85 5.97 2.75
C PHE A 18 14.05 4.61 2.04
N TYR A 19 14.04 3.49 2.78
CA TYR A 19 14.31 2.18 2.18
C TYR A 19 13.11 1.58 1.41
N VAL A 20 11.89 2.01 1.71
CA VAL A 20 10.69 1.52 1.02
C VAL A 20 10.55 2.14 -0.38
N LYS A 21 11.04 3.37 -0.58
CA LYS A 21 11.01 4.04 -1.90
C LYS A 21 11.96 3.42 -2.94
N SER A 22 13.04 2.76 -2.50
CA SER A 22 14.05 2.19 -3.41
C SER A 22 13.71 0.78 -3.91
N ALA A 23 12.89 0.01 -3.21
CA ALA A 23 12.56 -1.37 -3.58
C ALA A 23 11.73 -1.46 -4.87
N PHE A 24 10.90 -0.46 -5.17
CA PHE A 24 10.14 -0.41 -6.42
C PHE A 24 11.00 0.01 -7.64
N PHE A 25 12.10 0.76 -7.41
CA PHE A 25 12.95 1.30 -8.47
C PHE A 25 14.20 0.47 -8.79
N LEU A 26 14.69 -0.37 -7.89
CA LEU A 26 16.04 -0.92 -7.98
C LEU A 26 16.16 -2.36 -8.48
N SER A 27 15.12 -3.01 -8.96
CA SER A 27 15.28 -4.37 -9.49
C SER A 27 15.46 -4.44 -11.00
N LYS A 28 16.62 -4.05 -11.51
CA LYS A 28 17.18 -4.61 -12.75
C LYS A 28 17.60 -6.09 -12.57
N ALA A 29 17.59 -6.59 -11.35
CA ALA A 29 18.00 -7.96 -11.03
C ALA A 29 16.80 -8.90 -10.95
N GLY A 30 16.56 -9.62 -12.03
CA GLY A 30 15.78 -10.84 -12.01
C GLY A 30 14.26 -10.65 -12.10
N LYS A 31 13.68 -11.20 -13.15
CA LYS A 31 12.25 -11.45 -13.34
C LYS A 31 11.73 -12.38 -12.22
N ARG A 32 11.73 -11.92 -10.97
CA ARG A 32 10.98 -12.61 -9.92
C ARG A 32 9.51 -12.43 -10.28
N HIS A 33 8.85 -13.49 -10.65
CA HIS A 33 7.40 -13.56 -10.75
C HIS A 33 6.85 -12.97 -9.44
N LEU A 34 6.27 -11.76 -9.51
CA LEU A 34 5.53 -11.19 -8.39
C LEU A 34 4.36 -12.15 -8.15
N ARG A 35 4.46 -12.94 -7.09
CA ARG A 35 3.44 -13.91 -6.73
C ARG A 35 2.29 -13.19 -6.06
N MET A 36 1.09 -13.67 -6.28
CA MET A 36 -0.11 -13.21 -5.56
C MET A 36 0.09 -13.28 -4.02
N ASP A 37 0.95 -14.20 -3.57
CA ASP A 37 1.33 -14.37 -2.16
C ASP A 37 1.81 -13.06 -1.49
N ARG A 38 2.57 -12.22 -2.21
CA ARG A 38 3.04 -10.94 -1.66
C ARG A 38 1.91 -9.95 -1.47
N ILE A 39 0.99 -9.88 -2.43
CA ILE A 39 -0.18 -9.00 -2.35
C ILE A 39 -1.05 -9.41 -1.15
N ILE A 40 -1.29 -10.70 -1.01
CA ILE A 40 -2.07 -11.26 0.13
C ILE A 40 -1.35 -11.03 1.46
N LYS A 41 -0.02 -11.18 1.51
CA LYS A 41 0.77 -10.92 2.73
C LYS A 41 0.64 -9.46 3.18
N GLU A 42 0.75 -8.50 2.26
CA GLU A 42 0.57 -7.08 2.61
C GLU A 42 -0.87 -6.79 3.03
N LYS A 43 -1.87 -7.41 2.39
CA LYS A 43 -3.27 -7.31 2.82
C LYS A 43 -3.45 -7.81 4.25
N ILE A 44 -2.95 -9.00 4.58
CA ILE A 44 -3.06 -9.56 5.94
C ILE A 44 -2.37 -8.65 6.97
N SER A 45 -1.19 -8.12 6.64
CA SER A 45 -0.49 -7.18 7.52
C SER A 45 -1.28 -5.89 7.73
N ALA A 46 -1.92 -5.36 6.68
CA ALA A 46 -2.78 -4.19 6.78
C ALA A 46 -4.06 -4.48 7.60
N ASP A 47 -4.70 -5.62 7.38
CA ASP A 47 -5.88 -6.04 8.15
C ASP A 47 -5.54 -6.16 9.65
N HIS A 48 -4.36 -6.68 9.99
CA HIS A 48 -3.89 -6.74 11.38
C HIS A 48 -3.71 -5.34 11.97
N LEU A 49 -3.15 -4.39 11.22
CA LEU A 49 -3.02 -2.99 11.68
C LEU A 49 -4.40 -2.35 11.90
N LEU A 50 -5.35 -2.58 11.00
CA LEU A 50 -6.69 -1.99 11.06
C LEU A 50 -7.51 -2.55 12.23
N TYR A 51 -7.59 -3.87 12.34
CA TYR A 51 -8.54 -4.53 13.25
C TYR A 51 -7.94 -4.88 14.61
N VAL A 52 -6.61 -4.96 14.72
CA VAL A 52 -5.92 -5.30 15.97
C VAL A 52 -5.12 -4.11 16.48
N SER A 53 -4.06 -3.70 15.78
CA SER A 53 -3.12 -2.69 16.29
C SER A 53 -3.82 -1.37 16.61
N LEU A 54 -4.61 -0.82 15.69
CA LEU A 54 -5.28 0.47 15.88
C LEU A 54 -6.29 0.43 17.03
N LYS A 55 -6.94 -0.72 17.26
CA LYS A 55 -7.87 -0.91 18.39
C LYS A 55 -7.19 -0.76 19.75
N TYR A 56 -5.93 -1.22 19.85
CA TYR A 56 -5.20 -1.22 21.14
C TYR A 56 -4.32 0.01 21.31
N THR A 57 -3.53 0.37 20.30
CA THR A 57 -2.57 1.49 20.42
C THR A 57 -3.22 2.86 20.22
N LYS A 58 -4.21 2.98 19.32
CA LYS A 58 -4.96 4.21 19.04
C LYS A 58 -4.03 5.40 18.74
N THR A 59 -3.05 5.18 17.85
CA THR A 59 -2.10 6.21 17.44
C THR A 59 -2.21 6.49 15.93
N SER A 60 -1.96 7.73 15.53
CA SER A 60 -1.93 8.14 14.14
C SER A 60 -0.78 7.49 13.37
N GLU A 61 0.30 7.10 14.05
CA GLU A 61 1.41 6.34 13.46
C GLU A 61 0.93 4.98 12.92
N VAL A 62 0.03 4.29 13.63
CA VAL A 62 -0.57 3.05 13.12
C VAL A 62 -1.41 3.31 11.87
N ILE A 63 -2.11 4.45 11.79
CA ILE A 63 -2.85 4.86 10.58
C ILE A 63 -1.88 5.06 9.40
N VAL A 64 -0.76 5.75 9.60
CA VAL A 64 0.27 5.93 8.56
C VAL A 64 0.83 4.59 8.12
N ASN A 65 1.22 3.73 9.06
CA ASN A 65 1.77 2.41 8.76
C ASN A 65 0.78 1.53 7.98
N LEU A 66 -0.51 1.59 8.31
CA LEU A 66 -1.58 0.92 7.58
C LEU A 66 -1.66 1.41 6.12
N ILE A 67 -1.66 2.73 5.90
CA ILE A 67 -1.67 3.34 4.57
C ILE A 67 -0.45 2.90 3.75
N LEU A 68 0.74 2.85 4.36
CA LEU A 68 1.97 2.39 3.71
C LEU A 68 1.88 0.90 3.30
N ARG A 69 1.27 0.04 4.11
CA ARG A 69 1.01 -1.36 3.74
C ARG A 69 0.07 -1.47 2.55
N TRP A 70 -1.02 -0.70 2.56
CA TRP A 70 -1.92 -0.64 1.41
C TRP A 70 -1.24 -0.11 0.15
N THR A 71 -0.37 0.91 0.27
CA THR A 71 0.43 1.42 -0.86
C THR A 71 1.29 0.32 -1.46
N THR A 72 2.02 -0.42 -0.63
CA THR A 72 2.87 -1.54 -1.07
C THR A 72 2.05 -2.65 -1.74
N MET A 73 0.89 -2.97 -1.18
CA MET A 73 -0.06 -3.93 -1.78
C MET A 73 -0.51 -3.49 -3.18
N MET A 74 -0.87 -2.20 -3.34
CA MET A 74 -1.28 -1.63 -4.62
C MET A 74 -0.14 -1.63 -5.64
N ASP A 75 1.09 -1.29 -5.23
CA ASP A 75 2.28 -1.34 -6.10
C ASP A 75 2.48 -2.73 -6.69
N TYR A 76 2.44 -3.78 -5.88
CA TYR A 76 2.55 -5.15 -6.35
C TYR A 76 1.38 -5.55 -7.26
N SER A 77 0.18 -5.09 -6.94
CA SER A 77 -1.03 -5.38 -7.70
C SER A 77 -0.98 -4.74 -9.09
N PHE A 78 -0.64 -3.47 -9.18
CA PHE A 78 -0.53 -2.74 -10.44
C PHE A 78 0.56 -3.30 -11.35
N GLU A 79 1.73 -3.63 -10.79
CA GLU A 79 2.79 -4.27 -11.54
C GLU A 79 2.33 -5.64 -12.09
N ARG A 80 1.60 -6.42 -11.27
CA ARG A 80 1.06 -7.72 -11.68
C ARG A 80 0.00 -7.59 -12.78
N MET A 81 -0.87 -6.59 -12.70
CA MET A 81 -1.87 -6.29 -13.73
C MET A 81 -1.21 -5.96 -15.06
N LEU A 82 -0.21 -5.08 -15.07
CA LEU A 82 0.52 -4.70 -16.28
C LEU A 82 1.26 -5.88 -16.90
N GLN A 83 1.88 -6.75 -16.08
CA GLN A 83 2.52 -7.97 -16.57
C GLN A 83 1.53 -8.94 -17.20
N HIS A 84 0.34 -9.10 -16.61
CA HIS A 84 -0.71 -9.93 -17.17
C HIS A 84 -1.26 -9.35 -18.47
N ALA A 85 -1.55 -8.04 -18.51
CA ALA A 85 -1.98 -7.34 -19.70
C ALA A 85 -0.96 -7.47 -20.86
N LYS A 86 0.34 -7.41 -20.55
CA LYS A 86 1.40 -7.66 -21.55
C LYS A 86 1.37 -9.11 -22.06
N LYS A 87 1.19 -10.10 -21.20
CA LYS A 87 1.04 -11.52 -21.61
C LYS A 87 -0.17 -11.74 -22.49
N LYS A 88 -1.28 -11.05 -22.20
CA LYS A 88 -2.51 -11.05 -23.00
C LYS A 88 -2.40 -10.24 -24.30
N LYS A 89 -1.24 -9.64 -24.59
CA LYS A 89 -0.99 -8.75 -25.75
C LYS A 89 -1.89 -7.50 -25.78
N MET A 90 -2.49 -7.12 -24.64
CA MET A 90 -3.25 -5.86 -24.51
C MET A 90 -2.33 -4.62 -24.59
N ILE A 91 -1.06 -4.78 -24.20
CA ILE A 91 -0.01 -3.76 -24.28
C ILE A 91 1.28 -4.34 -24.86
N LYS A 92 2.04 -3.51 -25.56
CA LYS A 92 3.35 -3.90 -26.14
C LYS A 92 4.48 -3.77 -25.12
N LEU A 93 4.49 -2.69 -24.35
CA LEU A 93 5.57 -2.36 -23.43
C LEU A 93 5.01 -1.85 -22.11
N ILE A 94 5.68 -2.21 -21.00
CA ILE A 94 5.41 -1.66 -19.66
C ILE A 94 6.39 -0.50 -19.44
N PRO A 95 5.93 0.72 -19.14
CA PRO A 95 6.80 1.85 -18.84
C PRO A 95 7.69 1.58 -17.63
N ASN A 96 8.86 2.23 -17.57
CA ASN A 96 9.75 2.09 -16.42
C ASN A 96 9.37 3.03 -15.26
N SER A 97 8.79 4.20 -15.57
CA SER A 97 8.45 5.24 -14.59
C SER A 97 7.08 5.00 -13.96
N PRO A 98 6.86 5.40 -12.68
CA PRO A 98 5.58 5.18 -11.98
C PRO A 98 4.40 5.91 -12.64
N LYS A 99 4.55 7.19 -12.98
CA LYS A 99 3.46 7.99 -13.56
C LYS A 99 2.91 7.39 -14.85
N PRO A 100 3.73 7.10 -15.90
CA PRO A 100 3.24 6.43 -17.09
C PRO A 100 2.63 5.04 -16.84
N LYS A 101 3.08 4.29 -15.80
CA LYS A 101 2.42 3.03 -15.43
C LYS A 101 0.99 3.25 -14.97
N ILE A 102 0.75 4.25 -14.14
CA ILE A 102 -0.58 4.60 -13.65
C ILE A 102 -1.46 5.12 -14.79
N ASP A 103 -0.91 5.96 -15.67
CA ASP A 103 -1.64 6.46 -16.83
C ASP A 103 -2.05 5.31 -17.77
N LEU A 104 -1.15 4.36 -18.01
CA LEU A 104 -1.45 3.15 -18.79
C LEU A 104 -2.53 2.27 -18.13
N LEU A 105 -2.50 2.11 -16.80
CA LEU A 105 -3.56 1.40 -16.07
C LEU A 105 -4.91 2.09 -16.21
N LYS A 106 -4.97 3.42 -16.12
CA LYS A 106 -6.19 4.20 -16.34
C LYS A 106 -6.75 3.99 -17.75
N GLU A 107 -5.88 3.97 -18.76
CA GLU A 107 -6.27 3.75 -20.16
C GLU A 107 -6.88 2.35 -20.35
N ILE A 108 -6.18 1.29 -19.90
CA ILE A 108 -6.62 -0.10 -20.07
C ILE A 108 -7.90 -0.40 -19.31
N PHE A 109 -8.00 0.13 -18.07
CA PHE A 109 -9.06 -0.22 -17.11
C PHE A 109 -10.06 0.92 -16.88
N LYS A 110 -10.18 1.88 -17.82
CA LYS A 110 -11.08 3.05 -17.70
C LYS A 110 -12.53 2.71 -17.33
N ASN A 111 -13.02 1.55 -17.76
CA ASN A 111 -14.38 1.09 -17.53
C ASN A 111 -14.50 0.16 -16.30
N LYS A 112 -13.45 0.04 -15.49
CA LYS A 112 -13.40 -0.81 -14.29
C LYS A 112 -13.33 0.07 -13.05
N LYS A 113 -14.50 0.27 -12.45
CA LYS A 113 -14.65 1.17 -11.29
C LYS A 113 -13.71 0.78 -10.15
N GLU A 114 -13.57 -0.51 -9.86
CA GLU A 114 -12.72 -1.02 -8.78
C GLU A 114 -11.25 -0.62 -8.95
N VAL A 115 -10.77 -0.56 -10.20
CA VAL A 115 -9.41 -0.13 -10.52
C VAL A 115 -9.28 1.38 -10.41
N MET A 116 -10.27 2.13 -10.93
CA MET A 116 -10.23 3.60 -10.92
C MET A 116 -10.31 4.16 -9.50
N ASP A 117 -11.24 3.68 -8.67
CA ASP A 117 -11.38 4.08 -7.26
C ASP A 117 -10.06 3.80 -6.49
N THR A 118 -9.40 2.67 -6.79
CA THR A 118 -8.11 2.33 -6.17
C THR A 118 -6.97 3.23 -6.64
N ILE A 119 -6.95 3.63 -7.90
CA ILE A 119 -5.92 4.56 -8.41
C ILE A 119 -6.07 5.95 -7.77
N GLU A 120 -7.29 6.41 -7.51
CA GLU A 120 -7.53 7.67 -6.80
C GLU A 120 -6.99 7.63 -5.37
N LEU A 121 -7.25 6.55 -4.64
CA LEU A 121 -6.67 6.35 -3.30
C LEU A 121 -5.14 6.29 -3.35
N TYR A 122 -4.59 5.60 -4.32
CA TYR A 122 -3.15 5.42 -4.49
C TYR A 122 -2.41 6.74 -4.64
N ASP A 123 -2.97 7.74 -5.33
CA ASP A 123 -2.31 9.05 -5.52
C ASP A 123 -2.09 9.79 -4.19
N MET A 124 -3.04 9.70 -3.25
CA MET A 124 -2.89 10.24 -1.90
C MET A 124 -1.94 9.36 -1.05
N PHE A 125 -2.16 8.05 -1.04
CA PHE A 125 -1.46 7.12 -0.17
C PHE A 125 0.04 7.09 -0.42
N ARG A 126 0.48 7.06 -1.69
CA ARG A 126 1.91 7.04 -2.02
C ARG A 126 2.66 8.28 -1.55
N ARG A 127 1.96 9.38 -1.31
CA ARG A 127 2.53 10.66 -0.86
C ARG A 127 2.33 10.92 0.62
N ILE A 128 1.75 9.96 1.36
CA ILE A 128 1.36 10.17 2.76
C ILE A 128 2.52 10.67 3.64
N ASP A 129 3.75 10.22 3.36
CA ASP A 129 4.93 10.66 4.11
C ASP A 129 5.30 12.12 3.85
N GLU A 130 5.02 12.63 2.65
CA GLU A 130 5.38 13.96 2.17
C GLU A 130 4.30 15.01 2.48
N LEU A 131 3.04 14.57 2.66
CA LEU A 131 1.92 15.44 2.90
C LEU A 131 1.98 16.04 4.31
N LYS A 132 1.55 17.30 4.44
CA LYS A 132 1.28 17.89 5.75
C LYS A 132 0.18 17.07 6.43
N LYS A 133 0.43 16.67 7.68
CA LYS A 133 -0.50 15.86 8.46
C LYS A 133 -0.46 16.24 9.93
N GLU A 134 -1.58 16.10 10.61
CA GLU A 134 -1.76 16.41 12.02
C GLU A 134 -2.48 15.27 12.71
N SER A 135 -2.01 14.89 13.89
CA SER A 135 -2.65 13.87 14.74
C SER A 135 -3.78 14.48 15.53
N GLU A 136 -4.89 13.75 15.66
CA GLU A 136 -6.03 14.12 16.49
C GLU A 136 -6.45 12.94 17.37
N GLY A 137 -6.67 13.19 18.65
CA GLY A 137 -7.22 12.19 19.58
C GLY A 137 -6.29 11.00 19.87
N GLU A 138 -4.95 11.23 19.88
CA GLU A 138 -3.97 10.21 20.24
C GLU A 138 -4.34 9.48 21.53
N PHE A 139 -4.17 8.16 21.53
CA PHE A 139 -4.49 7.23 22.62
C PHE A 139 -5.99 7.19 23.01
N ARG A 140 -6.87 7.84 22.23
CA ARG A 140 -8.31 7.86 22.45
C ARG A 140 -9.05 7.06 21.38
N LYS A 141 -10.30 6.68 21.69
CA LYS A 141 -11.15 5.89 20.80
C LYS A 141 -11.40 6.56 19.42
N ASN A 142 -11.33 7.88 19.38
CA ASN A 142 -11.57 8.71 18.20
C ASN A 142 -10.29 9.20 17.51
N VAL A 143 -9.19 8.47 17.67
CA VAL A 143 -7.92 8.81 16.98
C VAL A 143 -8.13 8.96 15.47
N ALA A 144 -7.54 10.01 14.92
CA ALA A 144 -7.59 10.32 13.49
C ALA A 144 -6.29 11.00 13.03
N LEU A 145 -6.02 10.88 11.73
CA LEU A 145 -4.97 11.60 11.04
C LEU A 145 -5.63 12.61 10.08
N LYS A 146 -5.40 13.91 10.28
CA LYS A 146 -5.76 14.95 9.33
C LYS A 146 -4.67 15.04 8.27
N VAL A 147 -5.02 14.87 7.01
CA VAL A 147 -4.11 14.92 5.87
C VAL A 147 -4.52 16.06 4.97
N TYR A 148 -3.57 16.96 4.64
CA TYR A 148 -3.78 18.08 3.74
C TYR A 148 -3.44 17.65 2.31
N TYR A 149 -4.46 17.48 1.48
CA TYR A 149 -4.31 16.94 0.13
C TYR A 149 -5.14 17.69 -0.90
N LYS A 150 -4.50 18.23 -1.95
CA LYS A 150 -5.14 18.98 -3.05
C LYS A 150 -6.02 20.16 -2.60
N GLY A 151 -5.69 20.80 -1.49
CA GLY A 151 -6.45 21.93 -0.93
C GLY A 151 -7.50 21.52 0.10
N ASP A 152 -7.81 20.25 0.24
CA ASP A 152 -8.76 19.70 1.18
C ASP A 152 -8.07 19.14 2.43
N ILE A 153 -8.82 19.07 3.53
CA ILE A 153 -8.42 18.38 4.76
C ILE A 153 -9.20 17.08 4.86
N ILE A 154 -8.49 15.97 4.69
CA ILE A 154 -9.07 14.64 4.78
C ILE A 154 -8.83 14.10 6.19
N LYS A 155 -9.89 13.87 6.94
CA LYS A 155 -9.83 13.24 8.26
C LYS A 155 -9.89 11.72 8.11
N VAL A 156 -8.75 11.06 8.30
CA VAL A 156 -8.61 9.60 8.25
C VAL A 156 -8.78 9.04 9.65
N ASN A 157 -9.99 8.63 9.99
CA ASN A 157 -10.37 7.94 11.20
C ASN A 157 -10.66 6.46 10.92
N LEU A 158 -11.08 5.69 11.94
CA LEU A 158 -11.40 4.27 11.80
C LEU A 158 -12.48 4.00 10.74
N ASP A 159 -13.52 4.84 10.67
CA ASP A 159 -14.62 4.63 9.70
C ASP A 159 -14.12 4.88 8.28
N LYS A 160 -13.32 5.94 8.08
CA LYS A 160 -12.70 6.23 6.79
C LYS A 160 -11.73 5.12 6.35
N LEU A 161 -10.99 4.54 7.28
CA LEU A 161 -10.11 3.40 6.99
C LEU A 161 -10.90 2.15 6.59
N LYS A 162 -12.07 1.90 7.19
CA LYS A 162 -12.97 0.81 6.79
C LYS A 162 -13.53 1.04 5.37
N GLU A 163 -13.91 2.27 5.03
CA GLU A 163 -14.32 2.61 3.65
C GLU A 163 -13.21 2.29 2.65
N TYR A 164 -11.97 2.69 2.93
CA TYR A 164 -10.81 2.38 2.09
C TYR A 164 -10.56 0.86 2.00
N SER A 165 -10.69 0.14 3.10
CA SER A 165 -10.57 -1.33 3.11
C SER A 165 -11.57 -1.99 2.16
N ILE A 166 -12.84 -1.54 2.15
CA ILE A 166 -13.88 -2.07 1.26
C ILE A 166 -13.53 -1.82 -0.22
N ILE A 167 -13.02 -0.64 -0.56
CA ILE A 167 -12.57 -0.33 -1.93
C ILE A 167 -11.45 -1.28 -2.34
N LEU A 168 -10.45 -1.44 -1.48
CA LEU A 168 -9.30 -2.30 -1.75
C LEU A 168 -9.67 -3.79 -1.82
N GLU A 169 -10.66 -4.25 -1.05
CA GLU A 169 -11.17 -5.62 -1.16
C GLU A 169 -11.85 -5.88 -2.51
N LYS A 170 -12.68 -4.97 -2.97
CA LYS A 170 -13.30 -5.05 -4.31
C LYS A 170 -12.23 -5.11 -5.39
N PHE A 171 -11.20 -4.27 -5.28
CA PHE A 171 -10.07 -4.28 -6.19
C PHE A 171 -9.30 -5.61 -6.19
N ILE A 172 -8.98 -6.17 -5.02
CA ILE A 172 -8.27 -7.46 -4.91
C ILE A 172 -9.10 -8.60 -5.50
N ASN A 173 -10.42 -8.59 -5.31
CA ASN A 173 -11.31 -9.57 -5.92
C ASN A 173 -11.33 -9.45 -7.45
N TYR A 174 -11.42 -8.21 -7.97
CA TYR A 174 -11.26 -7.96 -9.40
C TYR A 174 -9.90 -8.43 -9.94
N LEU A 175 -8.81 -8.12 -9.23
CA LEU A 175 -7.46 -8.55 -9.60
C LEU A 175 -7.37 -10.08 -9.73
N LYS A 176 -7.91 -10.84 -8.75
CA LYS A 176 -7.94 -12.32 -8.80
C LYS A 176 -8.66 -12.82 -10.06
N GLN A 177 -9.82 -12.27 -10.37
CA GLN A 177 -10.60 -12.62 -11.57
C GLN A 177 -9.82 -12.30 -12.85
N PHE A 178 -9.25 -11.10 -12.94
CA PHE A 178 -8.46 -10.66 -14.09
C PHE A 178 -7.22 -11.54 -14.32
N LEU A 179 -6.56 -11.99 -13.27
CA LEU A 179 -5.37 -12.85 -13.37
C LEU A 179 -5.71 -14.31 -13.70
N SER A 180 -6.96 -14.73 -13.49
CA SER A 180 -7.46 -16.09 -13.80
C SER A 180 -8.02 -16.19 -15.21
N SER A 181 -8.35 -15.08 -15.85
CA SER A 181 -8.86 -15.01 -17.22
C SER A 181 -7.71 -15.10 -18.25
#